data_dadc6df0c981fadbc3b2d548caaa6f22
#
_entry.id   dadc6df0c981fadbc3b2d548caaa6f22
#
_cell.length_a   1.000
_cell.length_b   1.000
_cell.length_c   1.000
_cell.angle_alpha   90.00
_cell.angle_beta   90.00
_cell.angle_gamma   90.00
#
_symmetry.space_group_name_H-M   'P 1'
#
loop_
_entity.id
_entity.type
_entity.pdbx_description
1 polymer ?
#
loop_
_entity_poly.entity_id
_entity_poly.type
_entity_poly.pdbx_seq_one_letter_code
_entity_poly.pdbx_strand_id
1 'polypeptide(L)'
;GCIGCGACAKLGRCAFDGVVNEFAEKLGEADGFVFGSPVHYAAASGNMTAFMDRLFYSAPKEAFCRKPAAVITSARRAGTTAAYEQLLKYPGITEMPIVSSCYWNNVHGSRAEDIQQDEEGVRIMRVLGHNMAWLLRCIEAGKAAGVPEPRKEPLARTNFIR
;
A
#
# COMPACT_ATOMS: atom_id res chain seq x y z
N GLY A 1 17.17 0.48 -0.57
CA GLY A 1 16.14 0.45 0.46
C GLY A 1 16.44 1.43 1.60
N CYS A 2 15.62 1.40 2.61
CA CYS A 2 15.87 2.15 3.83
C CYS A 2 17.06 1.56 4.59
N ILE A 3 18.00 2.41 5.01
CA ILE A 3 19.17 1.99 5.78
C ILE A 3 19.04 2.29 7.29
N GLY A 4 17.87 2.75 7.74
CA GLY A 4 17.62 3.03 9.15
C GLY A 4 18.40 4.21 9.73
N CYS A 5 18.89 5.14 8.91
CA CYS A 5 19.74 6.24 9.37
C CYS A 5 19.04 7.27 10.31
N GLY A 6 17.72 7.23 10.40
CA GLY A 6 16.93 8.11 11.27
C GLY A 6 16.88 9.59 10.84
N ALA A 7 17.57 9.99 9.78
CA ALA A 7 17.64 11.38 9.34
C ALA A 7 16.27 12.00 9.00
N CYS A 8 15.35 11.19 8.52
CA CYS A 8 13.98 11.64 8.19
C CYS A 8 13.21 12.20 9.40
N ALA A 9 13.52 11.77 10.62
CA ALA A 9 12.90 12.32 11.83
C ALA A 9 13.18 13.83 12.02
N LYS A 10 14.34 14.30 11.50
CA LYS A 10 14.71 15.71 11.55
C LYS A 10 14.35 16.45 10.26
N LEU A 11 14.46 15.77 9.12
CA LEU A 11 14.27 16.39 7.79
C LEU A 11 12.79 16.43 7.35
N GLY A 12 11.92 15.62 7.95
CA GLY A 12 10.53 15.44 7.50
C GLY A 12 10.40 14.71 6.15
N ARG A 13 11.52 14.22 5.60
CA ARG A 13 11.60 13.48 4.33
C ARG A 13 12.78 12.52 4.33
N CYS A 14 12.81 11.59 3.38
CA CYS A 14 13.99 10.73 3.23
C CYS A 14 15.25 11.57 2.90
N ALA A 15 16.38 11.25 3.55
CA ALA A 15 17.65 11.92 3.27
C ALA A 15 18.21 11.64 1.87
N PHE A 16 17.79 10.52 1.26
CA PHE A 16 18.15 10.18 -0.11
C PHE A 16 17.08 10.70 -1.07
N ASP A 17 17.46 11.57 -1.96
CA ASP A 17 16.57 12.12 -2.96
C ASP A 17 16.02 11.08 -3.96
N GLY A 18 15.12 11.52 -4.84
CA GLY A 18 14.51 10.74 -5.91
C GLY A 18 13.03 10.41 -5.65
N VAL A 19 12.51 9.45 -6.41
CA VAL A 19 11.09 9.14 -6.55
C VAL A 19 10.33 8.97 -5.23
N VAL A 20 11.00 8.54 -4.15
CA VAL A 20 10.34 8.40 -2.84
C VAL A 20 9.89 9.75 -2.28
N ASN A 21 10.74 10.76 -2.36
CA ASN A 21 10.39 12.12 -1.89
C ASN A 21 9.36 12.78 -2.82
N GLU A 22 9.53 12.63 -4.13
CA GLU A 22 8.55 13.10 -5.12
C GLU A 22 7.16 12.49 -4.91
N PHE A 23 7.10 11.20 -4.58
CA PHE A 23 5.85 10.52 -4.26
C PHE A 23 5.29 11.01 -2.91
N ALA A 24 6.16 11.20 -1.91
CA ALA A 24 5.76 11.67 -0.58
C ALA A 24 5.07 13.03 -0.62
N GLU A 25 5.50 13.94 -1.49
CA GLU A 25 4.89 15.25 -1.70
C GLU A 25 3.44 15.16 -2.22
N LYS A 26 3.12 14.09 -2.95
CA LYS A 26 1.77 13.86 -3.53
C LYS A 26 0.82 13.10 -2.62
N LEU A 27 1.28 12.58 -1.48
CA LEU A 27 0.44 11.78 -0.58
C LEU A 27 -0.80 12.54 -0.07
N GLY A 28 -0.66 13.86 0.10
CA GLY A 28 -1.77 14.72 0.55
C GLY A 28 -2.91 14.82 -0.46
N GLU A 29 -2.62 14.70 -1.75
CA GLU A 29 -3.57 14.84 -2.86
C GLU A 29 -4.34 13.55 -3.15
N ALA A 30 -3.86 12.40 -2.63
CA ALA A 30 -4.45 11.10 -2.89
C ALA A 30 -5.45 10.72 -1.79
N ASP A 31 -6.62 10.21 -2.18
CA ASP A 31 -7.64 9.69 -1.27
C ASP A 31 -7.51 8.19 -1.01
N GLY A 32 -6.71 7.47 -1.80
CA GLY A 32 -6.44 6.05 -1.65
C GLY A 32 -5.23 5.61 -2.45
N PHE A 33 -4.73 4.41 -2.19
CA PHE A 33 -3.48 3.92 -2.77
C PHE A 33 -3.62 2.50 -3.30
N VAL A 34 -2.95 2.23 -4.42
CA VAL A 34 -2.75 0.87 -4.94
C VAL A 34 -1.26 0.63 -5.10
N PHE A 35 -0.74 -0.37 -4.40
CA PHE A 35 0.67 -0.77 -4.45
C PHE A 35 0.80 -2.05 -5.26
N GLY A 36 1.49 -1.98 -6.40
CA GLY A 36 1.64 -3.11 -7.32
C GLY A 36 3.07 -3.59 -7.46
N SER A 37 3.27 -4.90 -7.49
CA SER A 37 4.61 -5.48 -7.70
C SER A 37 4.57 -6.74 -8.56
N PRO A 38 5.53 -6.92 -9.46
CA PRO A 38 5.80 -8.24 -10.00
C PRO A 38 6.40 -9.13 -8.91
N VAL A 39 6.22 -10.44 -9.08
CA VAL A 39 6.82 -11.44 -8.20
C VAL A 39 8.21 -11.81 -8.69
N HIS A 40 9.20 -11.64 -7.82
CA HIS A 40 10.57 -12.09 -8.02
C HIS A 40 10.96 -13.04 -6.87
N TYR A 41 11.35 -14.30 -7.21
CA TYR A 41 11.74 -15.30 -6.20
C TYR A 41 10.69 -15.49 -5.09
N ALA A 42 9.41 -15.57 -5.47
CA ALA A 42 8.26 -15.71 -4.57
C ALA A 42 8.10 -14.56 -3.54
N ALA A 43 8.61 -13.38 -3.82
CA ALA A 43 8.48 -12.16 -3.03
C ALA A 43 8.15 -10.97 -3.93
N ALA A 44 7.79 -9.85 -3.35
CA ALA A 44 7.69 -8.59 -4.07
C ALA A 44 9.07 -8.18 -4.63
N SER A 45 9.09 -7.45 -5.74
CA SER A 45 10.36 -6.99 -6.32
C SER A 45 11.16 -6.17 -5.32
N GLY A 46 12.49 -6.31 -5.34
CA GLY A 46 13.38 -5.55 -4.46
C GLY A 46 13.24 -4.03 -4.62
N ASN A 47 12.93 -3.55 -5.82
CA ASN A 47 12.67 -2.14 -6.05
C ASN A 47 11.40 -1.67 -5.32
N MET A 48 10.34 -2.49 -5.33
CA MET A 48 9.09 -2.16 -4.64
C MET A 48 9.28 -2.16 -3.12
N THR A 49 9.94 -3.16 -2.57
CA THR A 49 10.22 -3.20 -1.12
C THR A 49 11.15 -2.06 -0.69
N ALA A 50 12.19 -1.76 -1.48
CA ALA A 50 13.07 -0.62 -1.21
C ALA A 50 12.33 0.73 -1.24
N PHE A 51 11.39 0.89 -2.16
CA PHE A 51 10.53 2.06 -2.24
C PHE A 51 9.60 2.15 -1.02
N MET A 52 8.88 1.06 -0.70
CA MET A 52 7.95 1.00 0.42
C MET A 52 8.64 1.25 1.76
N ASP A 53 9.79 0.60 2.01
CA ASP A 53 10.58 0.81 3.22
C ASP A 53 10.94 2.28 3.43
N ARG A 54 11.42 2.94 2.38
CA ARG A 54 11.79 4.34 2.46
C ARG A 54 10.57 5.25 2.64
N LEU A 55 9.52 5.03 1.87
CA LEU A 55 8.31 5.84 1.89
C LEU A 55 7.62 5.76 3.26
N PHE A 56 7.29 4.55 3.71
CA PHE A 56 6.56 4.35 4.97
C PHE A 56 7.37 4.68 6.22
N TYR A 57 8.69 4.65 6.12
CA TYR A 57 9.54 5.07 7.23
C TYR A 57 9.75 6.59 7.29
N SER A 58 9.77 7.30 6.16
CA SER A 58 10.10 8.72 6.11
C SER A 58 8.89 9.66 6.04
N ALA A 59 7.77 9.22 5.49
CA ALA A 59 6.56 10.03 5.41
C ALA A 59 5.78 10.01 6.73
N PRO A 60 5.07 11.08 7.07
CA PRO A 60 4.22 11.12 8.26
C PRO A 60 3.08 10.09 8.14
N LYS A 61 2.81 9.34 9.21
CA LYS A 61 1.74 8.32 9.22
C LYS A 61 0.37 8.91 8.89
N GLU A 62 0.13 10.14 9.25
CA GLU A 62 -1.09 10.88 8.99
C GLU A 62 -1.40 11.02 7.51
N ALA A 63 -0.38 10.98 6.65
CA ALA A 63 -0.57 11.02 5.19
C ALA A 63 -1.23 9.75 4.63
N PHE A 64 -1.15 8.64 5.37
CA PHE A 64 -1.72 7.34 5.00
C PHE A 64 -2.96 6.97 5.80
N CYS A 65 -2.97 7.31 7.08
CA CYS A 65 -3.97 6.88 8.06
C CYS A 65 -5.40 7.13 7.53
N ARG A 66 -6.23 6.08 7.59
CA ARG A 66 -7.64 6.07 7.15
C ARG A 66 -7.89 6.26 5.65
N LYS A 67 -6.84 6.37 4.83
CA LYS A 67 -6.97 6.30 3.38
C LYS A 67 -6.99 4.84 2.92
N PRO A 68 -7.96 4.41 2.10
CA PRO A 68 -8.00 3.03 1.60
C PRO A 68 -6.75 2.64 0.83
N ALA A 69 -6.31 1.42 1.02
CA ALA A 69 -5.18 0.88 0.28
C ALA A 69 -5.48 -0.52 -0.26
N ALA A 70 -4.93 -0.82 -1.41
CA ALA A 70 -4.90 -2.16 -1.97
C ALA A 70 -3.48 -2.55 -2.37
N VAL A 71 -3.22 -3.84 -2.37
CA VAL A 71 -2.01 -4.42 -2.93
C VAL A 71 -2.40 -5.30 -4.11
N ILE A 72 -1.63 -5.25 -5.19
CA ILE A 72 -1.77 -6.13 -6.34
C ILE A 72 -0.43 -6.78 -6.66
N THR A 73 -0.47 -8.03 -7.11
CA THR A 73 0.73 -8.75 -7.53
C THR A 73 0.55 -9.41 -8.88
N SER A 74 1.63 -9.53 -9.63
CA SER A 74 1.63 -10.24 -10.90
C SER A 74 2.75 -11.26 -10.98
N ALA A 75 2.47 -12.44 -11.53
CA ALA A 75 3.46 -13.46 -11.77
C ALA A 75 3.11 -14.30 -13.00
N ARG A 76 4.12 -14.92 -13.60
CA ARG A 76 3.88 -15.93 -14.61
C ARG A 76 3.18 -17.17 -14.04
N ARG A 77 3.49 -17.58 -12.79
CA ARG A 77 2.98 -18.84 -12.22
C ARG A 77 2.71 -18.77 -10.71
N ALA A 78 3.74 -18.65 -9.87
CA ALA A 78 3.64 -18.85 -8.42
C ALA A 78 4.28 -17.71 -7.64
N GLY A 79 4.00 -17.67 -6.31
CA GLY A 79 4.59 -16.69 -5.38
C GLY A 79 3.79 -15.41 -5.19
N THR A 80 2.63 -15.27 -5.85
CA THR A 80 1.78 -14.08 -5.74
C THR A 80 1.27 -13.85 -4.33
N THR A 81 0.81 -14.90 -3.63
CA THR A 81 0.30 -14.78 -2.26
C THR A 81 1.37 -14.35 -1.28
N ALA A 82 2.59 -14.91 -1.36
CA ALA A 82 3.69 -14.53 -0.51
C ALA A 82 4.10 -13.06 -0.71
N ALA A 83 4.18 -12.60 -1.96
CA ALA A 83 4.44 -11.20 -2.28
C ALA A 83 3.30 -10.27 -1.83
N TYR A 84 2.06 -10.71 -1.99
CA TYR A 84 0.86 -10.00 -1.55
C TYR A 84 0.87 -9.78 -0.04
N GLU A 85 1.06 -10.85 0.75
CA GLU A 85 1.15 -10.78 2.21
C GLU A 85 2.31 -9.89 2.68
N GLN A 86 3.45 -9.95 2.00
CA GLN A 86 4.60 -9.09 2.29
C GLN A 86 4.24 -7.62 2.20
N LEU A 87 3.58 -7.22 1.12
CA LEU A 87 3.23 -5.82 0.88
C LEU A 87 2.05 -5.33 1.75
N LEU A 88 1.10 -6.20 2.12
CA LEU A 88 -0.02 -5.83 3.00
C LEU A 88 0.40 -5.32 4.38
N LYS A 89 1.60 -5.66 4.83
CA LYS A 89 2.12 -5.21 6.13
C LYS A 89 2.30 -3.70 6.21
N TYR A 90 2.63 -3.05 5.10
CA TYR A 90 2.83 -1.60 5.06
C TYR A 90 1.53 -0.82 5.29
N PRO A 91 0.45 -1.03 4.53
CA PRO A 91 -0.82 -0.38 4.82
C PRO A 91 -1.40 -0.81 6.16
N GLY A 92 -1.22 -2.08 6.58
CA GLY A 92 -1.73 -2.57 7.86
C GLY A 92 -1.17 -1.82 9.06
N ILE A 93 0.15 -1.57 9.10
CA ILE A 93 0.78 -0.86 10.22
C ILE A 93 0.48 0.64 10.26
N THR A 94 -0.04 1.20 9.17
CA THR A 94 -0.34 2.65 9.03
C THR A 94 -1.83 2.96 9.14
N GLU A 95 -2.63 2.04 9.67
CA GLU A 95 -4.07 2.22 9.92
C GLU A 95 -4.88 2.50 8.64
N MET A 96 -4.43 1.95 7.50
CA MET A 96 -5.16 2.06 6.25
C MET A 96 -6.20 0.97 6.13
N PRO A 97 -7.47 1.27 5.78
CA PRO A 97 -8.43 0.24 5.40
C PRO A 97 -7.93 -0.53 4.18
N ILE A 98 -7.75 -1.84 4.33
CA ILE A 98 -7.29 -2.70 3.23
C ILE A 98 -8.49 -3.10 2.38
N VAL A 99 -8.43 -2.74 1.09
CA VAL A 99 -9.45 -3.09 0.11
C VAL A 99 -9.14 -4.43 -0.52
N SER A 100 -10.06 -5.37 -0.38
CA SER A 100 -10.01 -6.68 -1.00
C SER A 100 -10.86 -6.76 -2.27
N SER A 101 -10.68 -7.84 -3.02
CA SER A 101 -11.52 -8.23 -4.14
C SER A 101 -12.32 -9.49 -3.81
N CYS A 102 -12.81 -10.19 -4.83
CA CYS A 102 -13.47 -11.49 -4.70
C CYS A 102 -12.47 -12.66 -4.57
N TYR A 103 -11.18 -12.39 -4.65
CA TYR A 103 -10.07 -13.32 -4.43
C TYR A 103 -8.82 -12.50 -4.03
N TRP A 104 -7.65 -13.15 -3.83
CA TRP A 104 -6.39 -12.42 -3.65
C TRP A 104 -6.10 -11.59 -4.89
N ASN A 105 -5.64 -10.36 -4.70
CA ASN A 105 -5.46 -9.38 -5.78
C ASN A 105 -4.22 -9.71 -6.62
N ASN A 106 -4.33 -10.73 -7.45
CA ASN A 106 -3.25 -11.14 -8.33
C ASN A 106 -3.73 -11.34 -9.78
N VAL A 107 -2.80 -11.24 -10.70
CA VAL A 107 -2.97 -11.55 -12.12
C VAL A 107 -1.79 -12.39 -12.60
N HIS A 108 -2.01 -13.18 -13.64
CA HIS A 108 -0.99 -14.06 -14.20
C HIS A 108 -0.72 -13.73 -15.66
N GLY A 109 0.56 -13.76 -16.03
CA GLY A 109 1.05 -13.54 -17.39
C GLY A 109 2.57 -13.40 -17.39
N SER A 110 3.19 -13.75 -18.52
CA SER A 110 4.62 -13.54 -18.76
C SER A 110 4.90 -12.16 -19.34
N ARG A 111 3.91 -11.57 -20.00
CA ARG A 111 3.93 -10.26 -20.65
C ARG A 111 2.62 -9.53 -20.35
N ALA A 112 2.60 -8.24 -20.62
CA ALA A 112 1.40 -7.41 -20.40
C ALA A 112 0.19 -7.92 -21.23
N GLU A 113 0.44 -8.39 -22.43
CA GLU A 113 -0.59 -8.90 -23.36
C GLU A 113 -1.25 -10.18 -22.81
N ASP A 114 -0.50 -11.02 -22.10
CA ASP A 114 -1.00 -12.28 -21.53
C ASP A 114 -2.06 -12.03 -20.46
N ILE A 115 -1.97 -10.89 -19.75
CA ILE A 115 -2.89 -10.56 -18.66
C ILE A 115 -4.35 -10.49 -19.15
N GLN A 116 -4.56 -10.07 -20.39
CA GLN A 116 -5.91 -10.02 -20.98
C GLN A 116 -6.52 -11.43 -21.16
N GLN A 117 -5.71 -12.48 -21.16
CA GLN A 117 -6.13 -13.88 -21.25
C GLN A 117 -6.39 -14.49 -19.87
N ASP A 118 -5.94 -13.84 -18.79
CA ASP A 118 -6.26 -14.20 -17.40
C ASP A 118 -7.62 -13.59 -17.03
N GLU A 119 -8.71 -14.18 -17.54
CA GLU A 119 -10.07 -13.69 -17.32
C GLU A 119 -10.42 -13.57 -15.84
N GLU A 120 -9.96 -14.51 -15.01
CA GLU A 120 -10.16 -14.49 -13.56
C GLU A 120 -9.40 -13.33 -12.93
N GLY A 121 -8.12 -13.18 -13.23
CA GLY A 121 -7.30 -12.07 -12.71
C GLY A 121 -7.84 -10.70 -13.13
N VAL A 122 -8.25 -10.53 -14.38
CA VAL A 122 -8.88 -9.29 -14.87
C VAL A 122 -10.21 -9.01 -14.13
N ARG A 123 -11.02 -10.04 -13.88
CA ARG A 123 -12.24 -9.92 -13.07
C ARG A 123 -11.91 -9.47 -11.64
N ILE A 124 -10.90 -10.08 -11.02
CA ILE A 124 -10.43 -9.72 -9.67
C ILE A 124 -10.05 -8.23 -9.63
N MET A 125 -9.30 -7.74 -10.61
CA MET A 125 -8.91 -6.32 -10.69
C MET A 125 -10.10 -5.39 -10.86
N ARG A 126 -11.10 -5.77 -11.66
CA ARG A 126 -12.33 -4.96 -11.79
C ARG A 126 -13.11 -4.89 -10.49
N VAL A 127 -13.29 -6.02 -9.80
CA VAL A 127 -13.98 -6.06 -8.50
C VAL A 127 -13.22 -5.23 -7.47
N LEU A 128 -11.88 -5.33 -7.44
CA LEU A 128 -11.05 -4.47 -6.59
C LEU A 128 -11.30 -2.98 -6.85
N GLY A 129 -11.32 -2.57 -8.12
CA GLY A 129 -11.58 -1.19 -8.50
C GLY A 129 -12.98 -0.72 -8.06
N HIS A 130 -14.00 -1.57 -8.23
CA HIS A 130 -15.36 -1.25 -7.76
C HIS A 130 -15.43 -1.12 -6.23
N ASN A 131 -14.79 -2.03 -5.50
CA ASN A 131 -14.76 -1.98 -4.04
C ASN A 131 -14.00 -0.75 -3.53
N MET A 132 -12.87 -0.40 -4.14
CA MET A 132 -12.13 0.83 -3.83
C MET A 132 -13.00 2.08 -4.06
N ALA A 133 -13.61 2.18 -5.23
CA ALA A 133 -14.46 3.32 -5.56
C ALA A 133 -15.70 3.42 -4.65
N TRP A 134 -16.29 2.29 -4.25
CA TRP A 134 -17.39 2.27 -3.31
C TRP A 134 -16.95 2.77 -1.93
N LEU A 135 -15.82 2.25 -1.40
CA LEU A 135 -15.31 2.63 -0.08
C LEU A 135 -14.93 4.12 -0.02
N LEU A 136 -14.28 4.64 -1.06
CA LEU A 136 -13.94 6.07 -1.17
C LEU A 136 -15.20 6.93 -1.10
N ARG A 137 -16.27 6.57 -1.83
CA ARG A 137 -17.56 7.29 -1.77
C ARG A 137 -18.23 7.20 -0.40
N CYS A 138 -18.11 6.04 0.28
CA CYS A 138 -18.63 5.89 1.65
C CYS A 138 -17.88 6.82 2.63
N ILE A 139 -16.55 6.90 2.50
CA ILE A 139 -15.73 7.79 3.33
C ILE A 139 -16.10 9.26 3.07
N GLU A 140 -16.23 9.65 1.82
CA GLU A 140 -16.64 11.00 1.45
C GLU A 140 -18.04 11.35 1.99
N ALA A 141 -19.00 10.46 1.81
CA ALA A 141 -20.35 10.63 2.35
C ALA A 141 -20.36 10.71 3.88
N GLY A 142 -19.56 9.89 4.55
CA GLY A 142 -19.39 9.94 6.00
C GLY A 142 -18.84 11.27 6.47
N LYS A 143 -17.81 11.80 5.82
CA LYS A 143 -17.24 13.13 6.10
C LYS A 143 -18.29 14.23 5.92
N ALA A 144 -19.03 14.20 4.81
CA ALA A 144 -20.09 15.16 4.52
C ALA A 144 -21.24 15.10 5.55
N ALA A 145 -21.54 13.93 6.08
CA ALA A 145 -22.54 13.70 7.12
C ALA A 145 -22.02 14.05 8.55
N GLY A 146 -20.78 14.49 8.69
CA GLY A 146 -20.18 14.84 9.98
C GLY A 146 -19.80 13.64 10.86
N VAL A 147 -19.59 12.46 10.28
CA VAL A 147 -19.09 11.28 11.02
C VAL A 147 -17.69 11.62 11.57
N PRO A 148 -17.49 11.61 12.90
CA PRO A 148 -16.20 12.00 13.47
C PRO A 148 -15.13 10.95 13.17
N GLU A 149 -13.90 11.40 12.96
CA GLU A 149 -12.77 10.49 12.90
C GLU A 149 -12.54 9.79 14.25
N PRO A 150 -12.04 8.54 14.23
CA PRO A 150 -11.68 7.84 15.46
C PRO A 150 -10.70 8.65 16.30
N ARG A 151 -10.90 8.65 17.62
CA ARG A 151 -9.96 9.29 18.55
C ARG A 151 -8.57 8.66 18.43
N LYS A 152 -7.53 9.49 18.33
CA LYS A 152 -6.15 9.02 18.43
C LYS A 152 -5.87 8.55 19.85
N GLU A 153 -5.44 7.30 19.98
CA GLU A 153 -4.94 6.77 21.25
C GLU A 153 -3.50 7.25 21.51
N PRO A 154 -3.14 7.49 22.79
CA PRO A 154 -1.77 7.80 23.15
C PRO A 154 -0.81 6.69 22.72
N LEU A 155 0.33 7.04 22.17
CA LEU A 155 1.35 6.09 21.76
C LEU A 155 1.95 5.39 23.00
N ALA A 156 1.65 4.10 23.18
CA ALA A 156 2.33 3.26 24.14
C ALA A 156 3.39 2.40 23.41
N ARG A 157 4.61 2.44 23.88
CA ARG A 157 5.70 1.60 23.37
C ARG A 157 6.19 0.67 24.45
N THR A 158 6.22 -0.61 24.16
CA THR A 158 6.86 -1.62 25.04
C THR A 158 8.22 -1.99 24.46
N ASN A 159 9.19 -2.15 25.33
CA ASN A 159 10.50 -2.70 25.00
C ASN A 159 10.63 -4.07 25.69
N PHE A 160 10.76 -5.13 24.91
CA PHE A 160 10.94 -6.49 25.42
C PHE A 160 12.39 -6.81 25.82
N ILE A 161 13.32 -5.92 25.57
CA ILE A 161 14.71 -6.02 26.02
C ILE A 161 14.78 -5.33 27.38
N ARG A 162 15.11 -6.11 28.41
CA ARG A 162 15.29 -5.65 29.79
C ARG A 162 16.78 -5.61 30.13
#